data_a85395af6ee97872cc7228cfbaedd9ca
#
_entry.id   a85395af6ee97872cc7228cfbaedd9ca
#
_cell.length_a   1.000
_cell.length_b   1.000
_cell.length_c   1.000
_cell.angle_alpha   90.00
_cell.angle_beta   90.00
_cell.angle_gamma   90.00
#
_symmetry.space_group_name_H-M   'P 1'
#
loop_
_entity.id
_entity.type
_entity.pdbx_description
1 polymer ?
#
loop_
_entity_poly.entity_id
_entity_poly.type
_entity_poly.pdbx_seq_one_letter_code
_entity_poly.pdbx_strand_id
1 'polypeptide(L)'
;MKLNLGRATMKIVDRYGLEVRSGPFAGMRYPEEALGRASVLGAKLLGTYEQELAPTIEALIRERFQTILNVGAGEGYYAVGFALRSPESLIRGYEIDGWQRRLCGRVASANGVAGRVVIEEACRLERLADDALGRVLILCDCEGCELELLQPDRHPLLRTATLLIELHDSVDPTITSQILSRFVRTHDAEIISVEQRDSARYEELAGLTEGEAHSVLWERAAGSWGLLRPRVDVLEERGPKVHPRGGSPA
;
A
#
# COMPACT_ATOMS: atom_id res chain seq x y z
N MET A 1 -19.28 13.59 8.86
CA MET A 1 -18.50 14.81 9.15
C MET A 1 -17.78 15.18 7.87
N LYS A 2 -18.08 16.32 7.23
CA LYS A 2 -17.31 16.77 6.06
C LYS A 2 -15.90 17.10 6.55
N LEU A 3 -14.90 16.29 6.21
CA LEU A 3 -13.52 16.70 6.30
C LEU A 3 -13.39 17.93 5.37
N ASN A 4 -13.30 19.11 5.96
CA ASN A 4 -12.96 20.30 5.21
C ASN A 4 -11.53 20.08 4.73
N LEU A 5 -11.35 19.80 3.42
CA LEU A 5 -10.05 19.93 2.79
C LEU A 5 -9.48 21.30 3.21
N GLY A 6 -8.31 21.28 3.80
CA GLY A 6 -7.68 22.51 4.25
C GLY A 6 -7.60 23.48 3.06
N ARG A 7 -7.81 24.78 3.33
CA ARG A 7 -7.72 25.83 2.30
C ARG A 7 -6.44 25.72 1.46
N ALA A 8 -5.36 25.25 2.07
CA ALA A 8 -4.07 25.04 1.42
C ALA A 8 -4.12 23.90 0.38
N THR A 9 -4.73 22.76 0.69
CA THR A 9 -4.92 21.67 -0.28
C THR A 9 -5.77 22.12 -1.47
N MET A 10 -6.81 22.95 -1.25
CA MET A 10 -7.58 23.50 -2.36
C MET A 10 -6.74 24.42 -3.26
N LYS A 11 -5.82 25.21 -2.73
CA LYS A 11 -4.88 26.01 -3.55
C LYS A 11 -3.98 25.13 -4.42
N ILE A 12 -3.56 23.96 -3.92
CA ILE A 12 -2.81 22.96 -4.71
C ILE A 12 -3.70 22.40 -5.83
N VAL A 13 -4.92 22.01 -5.51
CA VAL A 13 -5.88 21.48 -6.50
C VAL A 13 -6.21 22.53 -7.58
N ASP A 14 -6.47 23.78 -7.19
CA ASP A 14 -6.76 24.87 -8.14
C ASP A 14 -5.60 25.13 -9.11
N ARG A 15 -4.35 24.95 -8.64
CA ARG A 15 -3.14 25.21 -9.42
C ARG A 15 -2.71 24.03 -10.28
N TYR A 16 -2.83 22.82 -9.78
CA TYR A 16 -2.24 21.63 -10.39
C TYR A 16 -3.25 20.52 -10.73
N GLY A 17 -4.52 20.68 -10.37
CA GLY A 17 -5.54 19.67 -10.56
C GLY A 17 -5.45 18.53 -9.57
N LEU A 18 -6.03 17.39 -9.96
CA LEU A 18 -6.13 16.18 -9.15
C LEU A 18 -5.21 15.06 -9.66
N GLU A 19 -4.02 15.42 -10.14
CA GLU A 19 -3.00 14.48 -10.62
C GLU A 19 -1.79 14.50 -9.68
N VAL A 20 -1.30 13.30 -9.31
CA VAL A 20 -0.11 13.13 -8.47
C VAL A 20 1.12 13.66 -9.21
N ARG A 21 1.85 14.60 -8.61
CA ARG A 21 2.90 15.39 -9.27
C ARG A 21 4.26 14.69 -9.30
N SER A 22 4.58 13.96 -8.23
CA SER A 22 5.89 13.35 -8.05
C SER A 22 5.80 12.01 -7.31
N GLY A 23 6.96 11.39 -7.04
CA GLY A 23 7.05 10.13 -6.33
C GLY A 23 6.69 8.91 -7.20
N PRO A 24 6.59 7.72 -6.58
CA PRO A 24 6.43 6.46 -7.31
C PRO A 24 5.15 6.38 -8.17
N PHE A 25 4.12 7.13 -7.80
CA PHE A 25 2.82 7.11 -8.47
C PHE A 25 2.51 8.41 -9.22
N ALA A 26 3.54 9.16 -9.64
CA ALA A 26 3.36 10.35 -10.48
C ALA A 26 2.49 10.04 -11.70
N GLY A 27 1.55 10.95 -12.01
CA GLY A 27 0.56 10.78 -13.09
C GLY A 27 -0.73 10.07 -12.68
N MET A 28 -0.81 9.51 -11.46
CA MET A 28 -2.07 8.95 -10.95
C MET A 28 -3.11 10.06 -10.76
N ARG A 29 -4.36 9.81 -11.17
CA ARG A 29 -5.45 10.80 -11.14
C ARG A 29 -6.49 10.45 -10.11
N TYR A 30 -6.92 11.47 -9.39
CA TYR A 30 -8.07 11.38 -8.49
C TYR A 30 -9.33 11.98 -9.16
N PRO A 31 -10.49 11.36 -8.98
CA PRO A 31 -11.76 11.98 -9.39
C PRO A 31 -12.17 13.09 -8.41
N GLU A 32 -13.07 13.98 -8.83
CA GLU A 32 -13.52 15.10 -7.98
C GLU A 32 -14.15 14.65 -6.66
N GLU A 33 -14.71 13.46 -6.61
CA GLU A 33 -15.25 12.87 -5.38
C GLU A 33 -14.19 12.68 -4.27
N ALA A 34 -12.92 12.68 -4.61
CA ALA A 34 -11.84 12.66 -3.63
C ALA A 34 -11.78 13.96 -2.80
N LEU A 35 -12.26 15.07 -3.40
CA LEU A 35 -12.37 16.35 -2.71
C LEU A 35 -13.33 16.25 -1.53
N GLY A 36 -12.81 16.39 -0.32
CA GLY A 36 -13.60 16.41 0.90
C GLY A 36 -13.64 15.10 1.68
N ARG A 37 -13.03 14.02 1.18
CA ARG A 37 -12.99 12.74 1.91
C ARG A 37 -11.70 11.93 1.78
N ALA A 38 -10.89 12.15 0.76
CA ALA A 38 -9.57 11.52 0.72
C ALA A 38 -8.71 12.10 1.85
N SER A 39 -8.17 11.24 2.69
CA SER A 39 -7.27 11.66 3.75
C SER A 39 -5.95 12.15 3.15
N VAL A 40 -5.34 13.14 3.78
CA VAL A 40 -4.02 13.68 3.38
C VAL A 40 -3.84 13.91 1.87
N LEU A 41 -4.93 14.27 1.18
CA LEU A 41 -4.95 14.41 -0.29
C LEU A 41 -3.85 15.36 -0.80
N GLY A 42 -3.55 16.41 -0.05
CA GLY A 42 -2.49 17.36 -0.43
C GLY A 42 -1.12 16.68 -0.56
N ALA A 43 -0.72 15.89 0.44
CA ALA A 43 0.53 15.15 0.43
C ALA A 43 0.54 14.10 -0.71
N LYS A 44 -0.58 13.40 -0.92
CA LYS A 44 -0.71 12.43 -2.03
C LYS A 44 -0.58 13.08 -3.40
N LEU A 45 -1.22 14.25 -3.62
CA LEU A 45 -1.11 14.99 -4.88
C LEU A 45 0.31 15.51 -5.13
N LEU A 46 1.01 15.93 -4.10
CA LEU A 46 2.41 16.34 -4.23
C LEU A 46 3.35 15.14 -4.43
N GLY A 47 2.93 13.94 -4.03
CA GLY A 47 3.78 12.73 -4.02
C GLY A 47 4.72 12.68 -2.82
N THR A 48 4.38 13.40 -1.75
CA THR A 48 5.15 13.46 -0.50
C THR A 48 4.59 12.53 0.58
N TYR A 49 3.41 11.95 0.33
CA TYR A 49 2.79 10.99 1.23
C TYR A 49 3.69 9.79 1.42
N GLU A 50 4.10 9.55 2.67
CA GLU A 50 5.03 8.46 3.04
C GLU A 50 6.27 8.42 2.13
N GLN A 51 6.88 9.58 1.88
CA GLN A 51 7.99 9.72 0.92
C GLN A 51 9.20 8.84 1.26
N GLU A 52 9.41 8.49 2.52
CA GLU A 52 10.43 7.54 2.96
C GLU A 52 10.28 6.17 2.32
N LEU A 53 9.07 5.79 1.91
CA LEU A 53 8.80 4.55 1.20
C LEU A 53 9.12 4.63 -0.29
N ALA A 54 9.32 5.81 -0.87
CA ALA A 54 9.50 5.95 -2.32
C ALA A 54 10.61 5.06 -2.90
N PRO A 55 11.82 4.95 -2.31
CA PRO A 55 12.85 4.04 -2.80
C PRO A 55 12.42 2.57 -2.71
N THR A 56 11.74 2.21 -1.62
CA THR A 56 11.24 0.85 -1.39
C THR A 56 10.15 0.48 -2.39
N ILE A 57 9.17 1.38 -2.60
CA ILE A 57 8.10 1.17 -3.59
C ILE A 57 8.67 0.99 -4.99
N GLU A 58 9.65 1.81 -5.40
CA GLU A 58 10.33 1.66 -6.69
C GLU A 58 11.09 0.33 -6.81
N ALA A 59 11.67 -0.16 -5.73
CA ALA A 59 12.29 -1.49 -5.69
C ALA A 59 11.25 -2.60 -5.84
N LEU A 60 10.14 -2.53 -5.09
CA LEU A 60 9.05 -3.52 -5.15
C LEU A 60 8.39 -3.56 -6.53
N ILE A 61 8.20 -2.42 -7.20
CA ILE A 61 7.68 -2.38 -8.59
C ILE A 61 8.60 -3.17 -9.54
N ARG A 62 9.93 -3.03 -9.40
CA ARG A 62 10.89 -3.77 -10.24
C ARG A 62 10.87 -5.28 -10.01
N GLU A 63 10.41 -5.74 -8.85
CA GLU A 63 10.35 -7.18 -8.53
C GLU A 63 9.23 -7.94 -9.24
N ARG A 64 8.27 -7.26 -9.87
CA ARG A 64 7.20 -7.84 -10.70
C ARG A 64 6.41 -8.93 -9.99
N PHE A 65 5.68 -8.58 -8.96
CA PHE A 65 4.75 -9.48 -8.28
C PHE A 65 3.55 -9.80 -9.17
N GLN A 66 3.11 -11.05 -9.19
CA GLN A 66 1.89 -11.46 -9.90
C GLN A 66 0.64 -10.99 -9.17
N THR A 67 0.69 -11.00 -7.84
CA THR A 67 -0.43 -10.54 -7.01
C THR A 67 0.06 -9.57 -5.95
N ILE A 68 -0.68 -8.48 -5.79
CA ILE A 68 -0.45 -7.50 -4.73
C ILE A 68 -1.71 -7.41 -3.89
N LEU A 69 -1.59 -7.74 -2.61
CA LEU A 69 -2.67 -7.62 -1.64
C LEU A 69 -2.45 -6.31 -0.87
N ASN A 70 -3.42 -5.42 -0.87
CA ASN A 70 -3.36 -4.18 -0.12
C ASN A 70 -4.45 -4.19 0.96
N VAL A 71 -4.07 -4.48 2.19
CA VAL A 71 -4.96 -4.47 3.36
C VAL A 71 -4.96 -3.07 3.96
N GLY A 72 -6.14 -2.48 4.13
CA GLY A 72 -6.30 -1.07 4.43
C GLY A 72 -6.12 -0.21 3.17
N ALA A 73 -6.83 -0.57 2.09
CA ALA A 73 -6.62 0.07 0.79
C ALA A 73 -7.05 1.56 0.73
N GLY A 74 -7.87 2.00 1.68
CA GLY A 74 -8.39 3.36 1.71
C GLY A 74 -9.06 3.75 0.39
N GLU A 75 -8.80 4.96 -0.08
CA GLU A 75 -9.25 5.43 -1.38
C GLU A 75 -8.40 4.92 -2.57
N GLY A 76 -7.39 4.08 -2.32
CA GLY A 76 -6.66 3.36 -3.36
C GLY A 76 -5.31 3.95 -3.75
N TYR A 77 -4.67 4.79 -2.93
CA TYR A 77 -3.35 5.35 -3.27
C TYR A 77 -2.34 4.25 -3.66
N TYR A 78 -2.15 3.26 -2.80
CA TYR A 78 -1.26 2.13 -3.11
C TYR A 78 -1.86 1.17 -4.12
N ALA A 79 -3.11 0.75 -3.94
CA ALA A 79 -3.74 -0.23 -4.82
C ALA A 79 -3.73 0.22 -6.29
N VAL A 80 -4.14 1.46 -6.56
CA VAL A 80 -4.17 2.01 -7.92
C VAL A 80 -2.78 2.40 -8.41
N GLY A 81 -1.95 2.96 -7.54
CA GLY A 81 -0.56 3.28 -7.84
C GLY A 81 0.23 2.07 -8.32
N PHE A 82 0.17 0.95 -7.61
CA PHE A 82 0.77 -0.30 -8.04
C PHE A 82 0.14 -0.84 -9.34
N ALA A 83 -1.18 -0.74 -9.51
CA ALA A 83 -1.84 -1.17 -10.74
C ALA A 83 -1.35 -0.41 -11.97
N LEU A 84 -1.05 0.89 -11.84
CA LEU A 84 -0.48 1.71 -12.91
C LEU A 84 0.95 1.30 -13.25
N ARG A 85 1.77 1.05 -12.21
CA ARG A 85 3.20 0.81 -12.36
C ARG A 85 3.56 -0.67 -12.61
N SER A 86 2.64 -1.59 -12.32
CA SER A 86 2.82 -3.04 -12.45
C SER A 86 1.70 -3.61 -13.35
N PRO A 87 1.76 -3.45 -14.68
CA PRO A 87 0.66 -3.77 -15.59
C PRO A 87 0.30 -5.25 -15.62
N GLU A 88 1.18 -6.14 -15.19
CA GLU A 88 0.97 -7.59 -15.18
C GLU A 88 0.43 -8.10 -13.83
N SER A 89 0.36 -7.22 -12.82
CA SER A 89 -0.09 -7.59 -11.48
C SER A 89 -1.62 -7.55 -11.36
N LEU A 90 -2.18 -8.52 -10.65
CA LEU A 90 -3.53 -8.45 -10.11
C LEU A 90 -3.46 -7.79 -8.73
N ILE A 91 -4.24 -6.74 -8.54
CA ILE A 91 -4.33 -6.03 -7.26
C ILE A 91 -5.61 -6.44 -6.55
N ARG A 92 -5.49 -6.88 -5.31
CA ARG A 92 -6.63 -7.12 -4.42
C ARG A 92 -6.52 -6.16 -3.24
N GLY A 93 -7.41 -5.17 -3.21
CA GLY A 93 -7.53 -4.24 -2.10
C GLY A 93 -8.61 -4.69 -1.12
N TYR A 94 -8.36 -4.47 0.16
CA TYR A 94 -9.30 -4.74 1.24
C TYR A 94 -9.48 -3.48 2.07
N GLU A 95 -10.73 -3.02 2.19
CA GLU A 95 -11.07 -1.79 2.88
C GLU A 95 -12.44 -1.94 3.56
N ILE A 96 -12.49 -1.75 4.88
CA ILE A 96 -13.72 -1.93 5.65
C ILE A 96 -14.72 -0.78 5.50
N ASP A 97 -14.22 0.44 5.22
CA ASP A 97 -15.10 1.59 4.97
C ASP A 97 -15.70 1.52 3.58
N GLY A 98 -17.01 1.37 3.51
CA GLY A 98 -17.73 1.22 2.23
C GLY A 98 -17.67 2.46 1.33
N TRP A 99 -17.39 3.65 1.89
CA TRP A 99 -17.21 4.85 1.08
C TRP A 99 -15.81 4.87 0.45
N GLN A 100 -14.76 4.55 1.23
CA GLN A 100 -13.39 4.42 0.75
C GLN A 100 -13.29 3.35 -0.34
N ARG A 101 -13.93 2.18 -0.15
CA ARG A 101 -14.01 1.15 -1.20
C ARG A 101 -14.58 1.67 -2.51
N ARG A 102 -15.69 2.42 -2.46
CA ARG A 102 -16.29 3.00 -3.67
C ARG A 102 -15.38 4.03 -4.32
N LEU A 103 -14.71 4.87 -3.51
CA LEU A 103 -13.77 5.84 -4.03
C LEU A 103 -12.56 5.16 -4.69
N CYS A 104 -12.01 4.11 -4.08
CA CYS A 104 -10.93 3.30 -4.67
C CYS A 104 -11.32 2.77 -6.07
N GLY A 105 -12.54 2.23 -6.22
CA GLY A 105 -13.04 1.80 -7.53
C GLY A 105 -13.14 2.94 -8.55
N ARG A 106 -13.50 4.16 -8.12
CA ARG A 106 -13.54 5.35 -8.99
C ARG A 106 -12.14 5.84 -9.35
N VAL A 107 -11.20 5.83 -8.40
CA VAL A 107 -9.79 6.13 -8.68
C VAL A 107 -9.23 5.12 -9.67
N ALA A 108 -9.49 3.82 -9.50
CA ALA A 108 -9.08 2.79 -10.46
C ALA A 108 -9.66 3.02 -11.86
N SER A 109 -10.94 3.44 -11.94
CA SER A 109 -11.61 3.75 -13.21
C SER A 109 -11.03 4.99 -13.88
N ALA A 110 -10.77 6.06 -13.12
CA ALA A 110 -10.18 7.30 -13.62
C ALA A 110 -8.75 7.09 -14.20
N ASN A 111 -8.09 6.03 -13.77
CA ASN A 111 -6.74 5.65 -14.20
C ASN A 111 -6.73 4.48 -15.22
N GLY A 112 -7.89 3.99 -15.66
CA GLY A 112 -7.97 2.92 -16.65
C GLY A 112 -7.51 1.54 -16.17
N VAL A 113 -7.44 1.31 -14.85
CA VAL A 113 -6.93 0.06 -14.25
C VAL A 113 -7.99 -0.77 -13.53
N ALA A 114 -9.27 -0.36 -13.61
CA ALA A 114 -10.38 -1.02 -12.90
C ALA A 114 -10.49 -2.53 -13.19
N GLY A 115 -10.10 -2.98 -14.38
CA GLY A 115 -10.12 -4.41 -14.75
C GLY A 115 -9.09 -5.28 -14.02
N ARG A 116 -8.11 -4.66 -13.32
CA ARG A 116 -7.03 -5.35 -12.59
C ARG A 116 -7.02 -5.04 -11.09
N VAL A 117 -7.94 -4.22 -10.62
CA VAL A 117 -8.08 -3.82 -9.22
C VAL A 117 -9.40 -4.34 -8.70
N VAL A 118 -9.35 -5.36 -7.85
CA VAL A 118 -10.50 -5.95 -7.17
C VAL A 118 -10.52 -5.44 -5.74
N ILE A 119 -11.63 -4.80 -5.32
CA ILE A 119 -11.74 -4.25 -3.97
C ILE A 119 -12.82 -5.00 -3.18
N GLU A 120 -12.44 -5.54 -2.03
CA GLU A 120 -13.28 -6.30 -1.13
C GLU A 120 -13.35 -5.65 0.27
N GLU A 121 -14.28 -6.10 1.10
CA GLU A 121 -14.49 -5.51 2.42
C GLU A 121 -13.41 -5.89 3.43
N ALA A 122 -13.09 -7.18 3.54
CA ALA A 122 -12.16 -7.67 4.54
C ALA A 122 -11.20 -8.70 3.95
N CYS A 123 -9.94 -8.57 4.31
CA CYS A 123 -8.92 -9.57 4.00
C CYS A 123 -9.18 -10.85 4.80
N ARG A 124 -9.29 -11.97 4.09
CA ARG A 124 -9.39 -13.31 4.67
C ARG A 124 -8.35 -14.20 4.01
N LEU A 125 -7.17 -14.26 4.61
CA LEU A 125 -6.04 -15.00 4.07
C LEU A 125 -6.36 -16.49 3.84
N GLU A 126 -7.26 -17.07 4.63
CA GLU A 126 -7.71 -18.47 4.48
C GLU A 126 -8.42 -18.73 3.14
N ARG A 127 -8.94 -17.69 2.51
CA ARG A 127 -9.63 -17.78 1.22
C ARG A 127 -8.70 -17.62 0.01
N LEU A 128 -7.45 -17.27 0.27
CA LEU A 128 -6.46 -17.11 -0.78
C LEU A 128 -5.82 -18.49 -1.04
N ALA A 129 -6.16 -19.08 -2.18
CA ALA A 129 -5.53 -20.33 -2.61
C ALA A 129 -4.08 -20.05 -3.01
N ASP A 130 -3.13 -20.61 -2.27
CA ASP A 130 -1.68 -20.35 -2.40
C ASP A 130 -1.15 -20.55 -3.84
N ASP A 131 -1.69 -21.56 -4.57
CA ASP A 131 -1.15 -21.97 -5.85
C ASP A 131 -1.51 -21.03 -7.03
N ALA A 132 -2.49 -20.13 -6.84
CA ALA A 132 -2.98 -19.23 -7.90
C ALA A 132 -2.36 -17.84 -7.87
N LEU A 133 -1.58 -17.51 -6.84
CA LEU A 133 -1.15 -16.13 -6.57
C LEU A 133 0.24 -15.79 -7.12
N GLY A 134 1.08 -16.77 -7.42
CA GLY A 134 2.47 -16.57 -7.85
C GLY A 134 3.31 -15.88 -6.76
N ARG A 135 4.20 -14.96 -7.17
CA ARG A 135 4.92 -14.09 -6.22
C ARG A 135 3.98 -13.03 -5.68
N VAL A 136 3.87 -12.95 -4.36
CA VAL A 136 2.93 -12.07 -3.67
C VAL A 136 3.66 -10.96 -2.92
N LEU A 137 3.17 -9.74 -3.09
CA LEU A 137 3.42 -8.63 -2.17
C LEU A 137 2.17 -8.42 -1.31
N ILE A 138 2.34 -8.29 -0.01
CA ILE A 138 1.29 -7.86 0.91
C ILE A 138 1.68 -6.50 1.49
N LEU A 139 0.92 -5.47 1.16
CA LEU A 139 0.97 -4.18 1.80
C LEU A 139 -0.12 -4.15 2.86
N CYS A 140 0.24 -3.95 4.11
CA CYS A 140 -0.66 -3.98 5.24
C CYS A 140 -0.54 -2.68 6.05
N ASP A 141 -1.60 -1.90 5.99
CA ASP A 141 -1.83 -0.70 6.78
C ASP A 141 -3.28 -0.78 7.28
N CYS A 142 -3.49 -1.42 8.42
CA CYS A 142 -4.83 -1.76 8.90
C CYS A 142 -5.16 -1.21 10.29
N GLU A 143 -4.42 -0.20 10.73
CA GLU A 143 -4.72 0.59 11.92
C GLU A 143 -4.85 -0.27 13.20
N GLY A 144 -3.97 -1.29 13.35
CA GLY A 144 -3.87 -2.14 14.55
C GLY A 144 -4.33 -3.59 14.38
N CYS A 145 -4.73 -4.03 13.17
CA CYS A 145 -5.10 -5.43 12.94
C CYS A 145 -3.92 -6.35 12.57
N GLU A 146 -2.69 -5.84 12.54
CA GLU A 146 -1.49 -6.52 12.08
C GLU A 146 -1.24 -7.83 12.83
N LEU A 147 -1.40 -7.80 14.17
CA LEU A 147 -1.18 -8.97 15.01
C LEU A 147 -2.24 -10.07 14.82
N GLU A 148 -3.45 -9.70 14.44
CA GLU A 148 -4.52 -10.67 14.15
C GLU A 148 -4.32 -11.29 12.77
N LEU A 149 -3.97 -10.48 11.78
CA LEU A 149 -3.87 -10.90 10.38
C LEU A 149 -2.55 -11.64 10.10
N LEU A 150 -1.42 -11.11 10.57
CA LEU A 150 -0.08 -11.56 10.14
C LEU A 150 0.44 -12.70 11.04
N GLN A 151 -0.14 -13.88 10.86
CA GLN A 151 0.19 -15.10 11.60
C GLN A 151 0.74 -16.19 10.66
N PRO A 152 2.07 -16.25 10.41
CA PRO A 152 2.68 -17.17 9.45
C PRO A 152 2.49 -18.66 9.79
N ASP A 153 2.19 -18.97 11.04
CA ASP A 153 1.89 -20.36 11.45
C ASP A 153 0.47 -20.78 11.05
N ARG A 154 -0.44 -19.84 10.88
CA ARG A 154 -1.82 -20.10 10.43
C ARG A 154 -1.98 -19.96 8.92
N HIS A 155 -1.18 -19.08 8.31
CA HIS A 155 -1.30 -18.71 6.90
C HIS A 155 0.01 -18.96 6.15
N PRO A 156 0.19 -20.12 5.51
CA PRO A 156 1.45 -20.47 4.82
C PRO A 156 1.89 -19.46 3.75
N LEU A 157 0.95 -18.75 3.11
CA LEU A 157 1.24 -17.66 2.18
C LEU A 157 2.18 -16.62 2.78
N LEU A 158 1.99 -16.29 4.05
CA LEU A 158 2.80 -15.28 4.74
C LEU A 158 4.29 -15.66 4.86
N ARG A 159 4.63 -16.95 4.77
CA ARG A 159 6.04 -17.40 4.86
C ARG A 159 6.85 -17.11 3.62
N THR A 160 6.18 -16.87 2.49
CA THR A 160 6.83 -16.70 1.18
C THR A 160 6.45 -15.41 0.47
N ALA A 161 5.51 -14.63 1.02
CA ALA A 161 5.16 -13.31 0.51
C ALA A 161 6.20 -12.28 0.95
N THR A 162 6.47 -11.29 0.12
CA THR A 162 7.10 -10.04 0.58
C THR A 162 6.06 -9.21 1.30
N LEU A 163 6.41 -8.63 2.45
CA LEU A 163 5.48 -7.87 3.28
C LEU A 163 6.01 -6.45 3.44
N LEU A 164 5.14 -5.45 3.23
CA LEU A 164 5.37 -4.06 3.60
C LEU A 164 4.27 -3.67 4.58
N ILE A 165 4.62 -3.42 5.83
CA ILE A 165 3.68 -3.33 6.95
C ILE A 165 3.86 -2.01 7.66
N GLU A 166 2.80 -1.20 7.82
CA GLU A 166 2.81 -0.10 8.78
C GLU A 166 2.73 -0.66 10.20
N LEU A 167 3.65 -0.21 11.05
CA LEU A 167 3.82 -0.72 12.41
C LEU A 167 3.16 0.24 13.39
N HIS A 168 1.92 -0.05 13.79
CA HIS A 168 1.10 0.82 14.64
C HIS A 168 1.41 0.66 16.14
N ASP A 169 2.67 0.86 16.54
CA ASP A 169 3.09 0.81 17.95
C ASP A 169 2.40 1.89 18.83
N SER A 170 1.80 2.89 18.20
CA SER A 170 0.95 3.87 18.88
C SER A 170 -0.39 3.27 19.34
N VAL A 171 -0.86 2.20 18.70
CA VAL A 171 -2.08 1.46 19.05
C VAL A 171 -1.76 0.35 20.06
N ASP A 172 -0.74 -0.44 19.76
CA ASP A 172 -0.20 -1.47 20.67
C ASP A 172 1.34 -1.47 20.58
N PRO A 173 2.05 -1.06 21.65
CA PRO A 173 3.51 -0.93 21.65
C PRO A 173 4.27 -2.23 21.44
N THR A 174 3.58 -3.35 21.31
CA THR A 174 4.18 -4.67 21.07
C THR A 174 4.12 -5.10 19.61
N ILE A 175 3.47 -4.35 18.71
CA ILE A 175 3.27 -4.72 17.30
C ILE A 175 4.61 -5.02 16.63
N THR A 176 5.51 -4.07 16.61
CA THR A 176 6.82 -4.24 15.97
C THR A 176 7.55 -5.47 16.50
N SER A 177 7.69 -5.61 17.82
CA SER A 177 8.43 -6.71 18.42
C SER A 177 7.79 -8.08 18.14
N GLN A 178 6.47 -8.17 18.17
CA GLN A 178 5.76 -9.40 17.88
C GLN A 178 5.82 -9.77 16.40
N ILE A 179 5.64 -8.82 15.48
CA ILE A 179 5.75 -9.06 14.04
C ILE A 179 7.16 -9.56 13.71
N LEU A 180 8.21 -8.87 14.15
CA LEU A 180 9.58 -9.30 13.89
C LEU A 180 9.85 -10.71 14.45
N SER A 181 9.36 -11.02 15.67
CA SER A 181 9.51 -12.34 16.28
C SER A 181 8.83 -13.45 15.47
N ARG A 182 7.62 -13.20 14.95
CA ARG A 182 6.86 -14.19 14.16
C ARG A 182 7.54 -14.54 12.84
N PHE A 183 8.21 -13.57 12.23
CA PHE A 183 8.81 -13.72 10.91
C PHE A 183 10.32 -14.00 10.94
N VAL A 184 10.99 -13.96 12.10
CA VAL A 184 12.44 -14.11 12.23
C VAL A 184 13.03 -15.37 11.57
N ARG A 185 12.26 -16.44 11.47
CA ARG A 185 12.69 -17.71 10.86
C ARG A 185 12.54 -17.73 9.33
N THR A 186 11.70 -16.88 8.78
CA THR A 186 11.30 -16.94 7.37
C THR A 186 11.70 -15.71 6.57
N HIS A 187 11.94 -14.57 7.23
CA HIS A 187 12.19 -13.30 6.56
C HIS A 187 13.41 -12.57 7.12
N ASP A 188 14.03 -11.81 6.26
CA ASP A 188 14.90 -10.70 6.65
C ASP A 188 14.04 -9.44 6.72
N ALA A 189 14.23 -8.65 7.78
CA ALA A 189 13.42 -7.48 8.06
C ALA A 189 14.26 -6.20 8.06
N GLU A 190 13.71 -5.15 7.46
CA GLU A 190 14.22 -3.79 7.48
C GLU A 190 13.13 -2.87 8.06
N ILE A 191 13.52 -1.96 8.96
CA ILE A 191 12.63 -0.93 9.52
C ILE A 191 12.91 0.39 8.82
N ILE A 192 11.87 0.97 8.24
CA ILE A 192 11.88 2.26 7.56
C ILE A 192 11.21 3.27 8.47
N SER A 193 12.00 4.25 8.93
CA SER A 193 11.51 5.29 9.83
C SER A 193 10.92 6.45 9.03
N VAL A 194 9.95 7.13 9.64
CA VAL A 194 9.34 8.34 9.09
C VAL A 194 10.39 9.45 8.92
N GLU A 195 10.36 10.13 7.80
CA GLU A 195 11.20 11.28 7.51
C GLU A 195 10.45 12.60 7.74
N GLN A 196 11.15 13.60 8.28
CA GLN A 196 10.60 14.95 8.34
C GLN A 196 10.46 15.55 6.95
N ARG A 197 9.32 16.18 6.69
CA ARG A 197 9.06 16.90 5.44
C ARG A 197 9.65 18.30 5.51
N ASP A 198 10.49 18.65 4.55
CA ASP A 198 11.04 20.00 4.39
C ASP A 198 10.27 20.73 3.28
N SER A 199 9.42 21.67 3.67
CA SER A 199 8.58 22.43 2.73
C SER A 199 9.37 23.22 1.69
N ALA A 200 10.62 23.56 1.96
CA ALA A 200 11.48 24.28 1.03
C ALA A 200 11.88 23.47 -0.20
N ARG A 201 11.70 22.15 -0.15
CA ARG A 201 12.03 21.25 -1.27
C ARG A 201 10.93 21.14 -2.34
N TYR A 202 9.76 21.74 -2.09
CA TYR A 202 8.60 21.58 -2.97
C TYR A 202 8.20 22.91 -3.57
N GLU A 203 8.51 23.12 -4.86
CA GLU A 203 8.16 24.33 -5.60
C GLU A 203 6.63 24.52 -5.67
N GLU A 204 5.87 23.45 -5.61
CA GLU A 204 4.42 23.46 -5.61
C GLU A 204 3.81 24.20 -4.41
N LEU A 205 4.56 24.33 -3.32
CA LEU A 205 4.17 25.07 -2.12
C LEU A 205 4.48 26.58 -2.21
N ALA A 206 5.10 27.03 -3.29
CA ALA A 206 5.43 28.44 -3.47
C ALA A 206 4.17 29.32 -3.38
N GLY A 207 4.26 30.37 -2.54
CA GLY A 207 3.15 31.30 -2.29
C GLY A 207 2.15 30.83 -1.21
N LEU A 208 2.38 29.68 -0.58
CA LEU A 208 1.72 29.29 0.66
C LEU A 208 2.46 29.89 1.86
N THR A 209 1.74 30.19 2.93
CA THR A 209 2.37 30.48 4.22
C THR A 209 3.00 29.19 4.78
N GLU A 210 3.94 29.31 5.72
CA GLU A 210 4.57 28.17 6.38
C GLU A 210 3.54 27.22 7.01
N GLY A 211 2.52 27.76 7.69
CA GLY A 211 1.43 26.97 8.28
C GLY A 211 0.55 26.24 7.21
N GLU A 212 0.31 26.88 6.06
CA GLU A 212 -0.39 26.27 4.96
C GLU A 212 0.44 25.14 4.31
N ALA A 213 1.72 25.37 4.07
CA ALA A 213 2.66 24.38 3.56
C ALA A 213 2.74 23.16 4.50
N HIS A 214 2.90 23.43 5.80
CA HIS A 214 2.87 22.37 6.81
C HIS A 214 1.57 21.58 6.77
N SER A 215 0.41 22.22 6.64
CA SER A 215 -0.89 21.54 6.59
C SER A 215 -1.10 20.67 5.34
N VAL A 216 -0.46 21.01 4.22
CA VAL A 216 -0.49 20.20 2.99
C VAL A 216 0.40 18.98 3.12
N LEU A 217 1.58 19.14 3.72
CA LEU A 217 2.56 18.08 3.93
C LEU A 217 2.24 17.20 5.14
N TRP A 218 1.29 17.67 6.00
CA TRP A 218 0.97 16.98 7.24
C TRP A 218 0.35 15.60 6.93
N GLU A 219 0.95 14.61 7.49
CA GLU A 219 0.46 13.25 7.58
C GLU A 219 0.13 12.98 9.05
N ARG A 220 -0.80 12.10 9.36
CA ARG A 220 -0.97 11.63 10.74
C ARG A 220 0.39 11.14 11.24
N ALA A 221 0.57 11.11 12.57
CA ALA A 221 1.76 10.50 13.13
C ALA A 221 1.87 9.07 12.59
N ALA A 222 2.57 8.93 11.46
CA ALA A 222 2.76 7.66 10.80
C ALA A 222 3.63 6.77 11.70
N GLY A 223 3.32 5.50 11.74
CA GLY A 223 4.18 4.48 12.30
C GLY A 223 5.43 4.29 11.45
N SER A 224 6.44 3.61 11.99
CA SER A 224 7.51 3.08 11.15
C SER A 224 6.95 1.98 10.25
N TRP A 225 7.61 1.74 9.11
CA TRP A 225 7.24 0.64 8.23
C TRP A 225 8.23 -0.53 8.36
N GLY A 226 7.74 -1.75 8.30
CA GLY A 226 8.53 -2.97 8.22
C GLY A 226 8.52 -3.53 6.80
N LEU A 227 9.67 -3.64 6.16
CA LEU A 227 9.84 -4.40 4.93
C LEU A 227 10.40 -5.78 5.29
N LEU A 228 9.63 -6.83 5.06
CA LEU A 228 10.01 -8.21 5.33
C LEU A 228 10.12 -8.97 4.00
N ARG A 229 11.30 -9.50 3.72
CA ARG A 229 11.60 -10.27 2.51
C ARG A 229 11.81 -11.73 2.85
N PRO A 230 11.13 -12.68 2.17
CA PRO A 230 11.32 -14.09 2.43
C PRO A 230 12.77 -14.49 2.11
N ARG A 231 13.38 -15.30 2.98
CA ARG A 231 14.72 -15.83 2.78
C ARG A 231 14.77 -16.81 1.63
N VAL A 232 15.91 -16.92 0.99
CA VAL A 232 16.08 -17.77 -0.21
C VAL A 232 15.83 -19.24 0.09
N ASP A 233 16.30 -19.74 1.23
CA ASP A 233 16.10 -21.12 1.69
C ASP A 233 14.61 -21.47 1.82
N VAL A 234 13.81 -20.57 2.34
CA VAL A 234 12.34 -20.72 2.48
C VAL A 234 11.65 -20.79 1.10
N LEU A 235 12.16 -20.05 0.12
CA LEU A 235 11.61 -20.08 -1.24
C LEU A 235 11.97 -21.36 -2.00
N GLU A 236 13.16 -21.93 -1.75
CA GLU A 236 13.63 -23.16 -2.37
C GLU A 236 12.86 -24.40 -1.89
N GLU A 237 12.41 -24.42 -0.63
CA GLU A 237 11.56 -25.48 -0.09
C GLU A 237 10.22 -25.64 -0.83
N ARG A 238 9.77 -24.59 -1.54
CA ARG A 238 8.58 -24.61 -2.40
C ARG A 238 8.82 -25.16 -3.81
N GLY A 239 9.95 -25.72 -4.16
CA GLY A 239 10.30 -26.20 -5.50
C GLY A 239 9.09 -26.60 -6.38
N PRO A 240 9.17 -26.61 -7.71
CA PRO A 240 8.02 -26.78 -8.59
C PRO A 240 7.28 -28.06 -8.22
N LYS A 241 6.03 -27.94 -7.73
CA LYS A 241 5.13 -29.09 -7.60
C LYS A 241 4.94 -29.69 -8.99
N VAL A 242 5.68 -30.75 -9.30
CA VAL A 242 5.46 -31.55 -10.51
C VAL A 242 4.10 -32.23 -10.33
N HIS A 243 3.07 -31.71 -10.96
CA HIS A 243 1.83 -32.43 -11.10
C HIS A 243 2.14 -33.71 -11.91
N PRO A 244 1.94 -34.91 -11.36
CA PRO A 244 2.04 -36.12 -12.16
C PRO A 244 1.00 -36.03 -13.26
N ARG A 245 1.45 -35.98 -14.51
CA ARG A 245 0.56 -36.12 -15.67
C ARG A 245 -0.16 -37.42 -15.47
N GLY A 246 -1.48 -37.33 -15.25
CA GLY A 246 -2.34 -38.54 -15.20
C GLY A 246 -2.13 -39.35 -16.46
N GLY A 247 -1.49 -40.50 -16.32
CA GLY A 247 -1.45 -41.52 -17.37
C GLY A 247 -2.87 -41.99 -17.64
N SER A 248 -3.37 -41.74 -18.83
CA SER A 248 -4.59 -42.37 -19.32
C SER A 248 -4.34 -43.89 -19.43
N PRO A 249 -5.14 -44.75 -18.85
CA PRO A 249 -5.06 -46.16 -19.18
C PRO A 249 -5.66 -46.38 -20.56
N ALA A 250 -4.98 -47.17 -21.36
CA ALA A 250 -5.43 -47.66 -22.63
C ALA A 250 -6.65 -48.60 -22.49
#